data_8d3bdb2252c76dcad754afad99cbe9f9
#
_entry.id   8d3bdb2252c76dcad754afad99cbe9f9
#
_cell.length_a   1.000
_cell.length_b   1.000
_cell.length_c   1.000
_cell.angle_alpha   90.00
_cell.angle_beta   90.00
_cell.angle_gamma   90.00
#
_symmetry.space_group_name_H-M   'P 1'
#
loop_
_entity.id
_entity.type
_entity.pdbx_description
1 polymer ?
#
loop_
_entity_poly.entity_id
_entity_poly.type
_entity_poly.pdbx_seq_one_letter_code
_entity_poly.pdbx_strand_id
1 'polypeptide(L)'
;MKAADIVIIGGGPAGMAAALGAYQAGIRDILILERDNGLGGILQQCIHNGFGLHRFGEELTGPEYAWRYAKQIEENKIPYCPGTMVLNISPDKVVTAINAKEGVFQIQAKAIILAMGC
;
A
#
# COMPACT_ATOMS: atom_id res chain seq x y z
N MET A 1 -1.84 -17.29 -12.37
CA MET A 1 -0.96 -16.37 -11.63
C MET A 1 -1.24 -14.94 -12.07
N LYS A 2 -1.39 -14.05 -11.10
CA LYS A 2 -1.51 -12.61 -11.39
C LYS A 2 -0.14 -12.01 -11.71
N ALA A 3 -0.13 -10.84 -12.31
CA ALA A 3 1.11 -10.11 -12.60
C ALA A 3 0.94 -8.63 -12.32
N ALA A 4 2.00 -7.98 -11.89
CA ALA A 4 2.04 -6.54 -11.68
C ALA A 4 3.46 -6.02 -11.92
N ASP A 5 3.59 -4.79 -12.39
CA ASP A 5 4.91 -4.18 -12.54
C ASP A 5 5.53 -3.92 -11.18
N ILE A 6 4.75 -3.36 -10.24
CA ILE A 6 5.20 -3.09 -8.89
C ILE A 6 4.19 -3.68 -7.90
N VAL A 7 4.68 -4.49 -6.98
CA VAL A 7 3.90 -4.96 -5.83
C VAL A 7 4.45 -4.27 -4.59
N ILE A 8 3.58 -3.58 -3.86
CA ILE A 8 3.93 -2.89 -2.63
C ILE A 8 3.34 -3.66 -1.47
N ILE A 9 4.19 -4.09 -0.56
CA ILE A 9 3.77 -4.86 0.61
C ILE A 9 3.68 -3.91 1.80
N GLY A 10 2.46 -3.60 2.16
CA GLY A 10 2.13 -2.64 3.20
C GLY A 10 1.40 -1.42 2.66
N GLY A 11 0.21 -1.17 3.18
CA GLY A 11 -0.64 -0.03 2.79
C GLY A 11 -0.63 1.10 3.82
N GLY A 12 0.46 1.20 4.59
CA GLY A 12 0.69 2.33 5.48
C GLY A 12 1.18 3.56 4.72
N PRO A 13 1.64 4.60 5.43
CA PRO A 13 2.03 5.84 4.77
C PRO A 13 3.18 5.66 3.77
N ALA A 14 4.19 4.85 4.10
CA ALA A 14 5.31 4.60 3.19
C ALA A 14 4.86 3.87 1.92
N GLY A 15 4.00 2.88 2.07
CA GLY A 15 3.48 2.12 0.94
C GLY A 15 2.60 2.95 0.03
N MET A 16 1.71 3.76 0.60
CA MET A 16 0.86 4.66 -0.17
C MET A 16 1.70 5.73 -0.91
N ALA A 17 2.69 6.29 -0.23
CA ALA A 17 3.59 7.28 -0.85
C ALA A 17 4.37 6.66 -2.00
N ALA A 18 4.87 5.44 -1.83
CA ALA A 18 5.58 4.72 -2.88
C ALA A 18 4.67 4.46 -4.09
N ALA A 19 3.42 4.06 -3.86
CA ALA A 19 2.46 3.83 -4.93
C ALA A 19 2.16 5.11 -5.71
N LEU A 20 1.94 6.21 -4.99
CA LEU A 20 1.66 7.50 -5.63
C LEU A 20 2.88 8.01 -6.39
N GLY A 21 4.08 7.86 -5.85
CA GLY A 21 5.32 8.23 -6.53
C GLY A 21 5.52 7.45 -7.81
N ALA A 22 5.29 6.14 -7.78
CA ALA A 22 5.37 5.30 -8.97
C ALA A 22 4.33 5.70 -10.02
N TYR A 23 3.11 5.99 -9.57
CA TYR A 23 2.05 6.44 -10.47
C TYR A 23 2.41 7.76 -11.14
N GLN A 24 2.94 8.72 -10.37
CA GLN A 24 3.38 10.01 -10.91
C GLN A 24 4.55 9.86 -11.89
N ALA A 25 5.38 8.84 -11.71
CA ALA A 25 6.47 8.53 -12.63
C ALA A 25 6.01 7.80 -13.90
N GLY A 26 4.73 7.51 -14.03
CA GLY A 26 4.17 6.91 -15.23
C GLY A 26 3.88 5.42 -15.14
N ILE A 27 4.17 4.77 -14.01
CA ILE A 27 3.88 3.36 -13.84
C ILE A 27 2.42 3.20 -13.46
N ARG A 28 1.71 2.32 -14.17
CA ARG A 28 0.27 2.13 -13.97
C ARG A 28 -0.09 0.78 -13.34
N ASP A 29 0.72 -0.23 -13.58
CA ASP A 29 0.44 -1.58 -13.07
C ASP A 29 1.05 -1.75 -11.69
N ILE A 30 0.37 -1.21 -10.69
CA ILE A 30 0.79 -1.15 -9.29
C ILE A 30 -0.26 -1.87 -8.46
N LEU A 31 0.17 -2.72 -7.53
CA LEU A 31 -0.72 -3.40 -6.60
C LEU A 31 -0.19 -3.26 -5.18
N ILE A 32 -1.05 -2.81 -4.26
CA ILE A 32 -0.74 -2.72 -2.84
C ILE A 32 -1.37 -3.91 -2.13
N LEU A 33 -0.58 -4.63 -1.34
CA LEU A 33 -1.07 -5.70 -0.48
C LEU A 33 -1.03 -5.21 0.97
N GLU A 34 -2.17 -5.25 1.66
CA GLU A 34 -2.29 -4.76 3.02
C GLU A 34 -2.88 -5.84 3.93
N ARG A 35 -2.22 -6.09 5.04
CA ARG A 35 -2.64 -7.10 6.02
C ARG A 35 -3.92 -6.68 6.76
N ASP A 36 -4.06 -5.42 7.10
CA ASP A 36 -5.23 -4.91 7.80
C ASP A 36 -6.42 -4.73 6.84
N ASN A 37 -7.57 -4.35 7.39
CA ASN A 37 -8.80 -4.20 6.61
C ASN A 37 -8.84 -2.94 5.74
N GLY A 38 -7.87 -2.05 5.87
CA GLY A 38 -7.80 -0.83 5.08
C GLY A 38 -6.41 -0.23 5.06
N LEU A 39 -6.25 0.81 4.26
CA LEU A 39 -5.00 1.53 4.14
C LEU A 39 -4.76 2.43 5.35
N GLY A 40 -3.49 2.83 5.56
CA GLY A 40 -3.12 3.80 6.58
C GLY A 40 -2.19 3.28 7.67
N GLY A 41 -2.17 1.98 7.92
CA GLY A 41 -1.26 1.36 8.88
C GLY A 41 -1.38 1.97 10.27
N ILE A 42 -0.25 2.18 10.92
CA ILE A 42 -0.19 2.68 12.29
C ILE A 42 -0.77 4.10 12.45
N LEU A 43 -0.86 4.87 11.37
CA LEU A 43 -1.43 6.22 11.42
C LEU A 43 -2.91 6.20 11.84
N GLN A 44 -3.62 5.10 11.61
CA GLN A 44 -5.00 4.95 12.03
C GLN A 44 -5.15 4.96 13.55
N GLN A 45 -4.08 4.73 14.29
CA GLN A 45 -4.08 4.72 15.75
C GLN A 45 -3.52 6.01 16.36
N CYS A 46 -3.00 6.91 15.54
CA CYS A 46 -2.41 8.17 15.99
C CYS A 46 -3.45 9.28 15.98
N ILE A 47 -3.65 9.93 17.11
CA ILE A 47 -4.66 11.00 17.24
C ILE A 47 -4.04 12.38 17.50
N HIS A 48 -2.72 12.50 17.48
CA HIS A 48 -2.05 13.78 17.64
C HIS A 48 -1.87 14.49 16.29
N ASN A 49 -1.75 15.82 16.30
CA ASN A 49 -1.53 16.60 15.11
C ASN A 49 -0.06 16.61 14.69
N GLY A 50 0.21 17.15 13.53
CA GLY A 50 1.56 17.29 12.99
C GLY A 50 1.82 16.52 11.72
N PHE A 51 0.99 15.52 11.43
CA PHE A 51 1.13 14.75 10.19
C PHE A 51 0.68 15.60 9.00
N GLY A 52 1.42 15.53 7.92
CA GLY A 52 1.05 16.20 6.69
C GLY A 52 1.52 17.64 6.55
N LEU A 53 2.21 18.20 7.57
CA LEU A 53 2.65 19.59 7.52
C LEU A 53 3.51 19.87 6.29
N HIS A 54 4.43 18.95 5.97
CA HIS A 54 5.32 19.10 4.82
C HIS A 54 4.68 18.65 3.50
N ARG A 55 3.76 17.69 3.54
CA ARG A 55 3.14 17.11 2.35
C ARG A 55 1.92 17.89 1.88
N PHE A 56 1.04 18.26 2.82
CA PHE A 56 -0.24 18.90 2.51
C PHE A 56 -0.31 20.35 2.96
N GLY A 57 0.70 20.85 3.70
CA GLY A 57 0.70 22.20 4.23
C GLY A 57 -0.25 22.40 5.41
N GLU A 58 -0.75 21.33 6.00
CA GLU A 58 -1.69 21.34 7.12
C GLU A 58 -1.23 20.35 8.18
N GLU A 59 -1.50 20.67 9.45
CA GLU A 59 -1.34 19.69 10.53
C GLU A 59 -2.56 18.79 10.59
N LEU A 60 -2.35 17.48 10.47
CA LEU A 60 -3.40 16.48 10.46
C LEU A 60 -3.17 15.45 11.56
N THR A 61 -4.25 14.85 12.07
CA THR A 61 -4.14 13.65 12.90
C THR A 61 -3.68 12.48 12.03
N GLY A 62 -3.24 11.37 12.65
CA GLY A 62 -2.86 10.18 11.92
C GLY A 62 -3.95 9.68 10.98
N PRO A 63 -5.20 9.47 11.45
CA PRO A 63 -6.30 9.06 10.57
C PRO A 63 -6.59 10.04 9.44
N GLU A 64 -6.53 11.34 9.69
CA GLU A 64 -6.74 12.35 8.64
C GLU A 64 -5.64 12.29 7.58
N TYR A 65 -4.38 12.13 8.01
CA TYR A 65 -3.23 12.00 7.12
C TYR A 65 -3.37 10.73 6.26
N ALA A 66 -3.70 9.62 6.89
CA ALA A 66 -3.93 8.36 6.20
C ALA A 66 -5.08 8.47 5.20
N TRP A 67 -6.18 9.13 5.59
CA TRP A 67 -7.33 9.33 4.70
C TRP A 67 -6.97 10.14 3.47
N ARG A 68 -6.16 11.18 3.62
CA ARG A 68 -5.69 12.00 2.49
C ARG A 68 -4.93 11.17 1.47
N TYR A 69 -4.02 10.30 1.93
CA TYR A 69 -3.30 9.40 1.05
C TYR A 69 -4.22 8.35 0.43
N ALA A 70 -5.06 7.72 1.23
CA ALA A 70 -5.99 6.69 0.75
C ALA A 70 -6.94 7.26 -0.31
N LYS A 71 -7.40 8.49 -0.13
CA LYS A 71 -8.24 9.17 -1.11
C LYS A 71 -7.50 9.34 -2.45
N GLN A 72 -6.23 9.71 -2.42
CA GLN A 72 -5.44 9.83 -3.64
C GLN A 72 -5.22 8.48 -4.33
N ILE A 73 -5.02 7.42 -3.55
CA ILE A 73 -4.93 6.05 -4.09
C ILE A 73 -6.22 5.69 -4.83
N GLU A 74 -7.37 5.96 -4.23
CA GLU A 74 -8.67 5.69 -4.86
C GLU A 74 -8.94 6.57 -6.08
N GLU A 75 -8.64 7.85 -6.00
CA GLU A 75 -8.83 8.80 -7.10
C GLU A 75 -8.01 8.38 -8.33
N ASN A 76 -6.81 7.88 -8.12
CA ASN A 76 -5.94 7.42 -9.19
C ASN A 76 -6.20 5.95 -9.56
N LYS A 77 -7.18 5.31 -8.93
CA LYS A 77 -7.59 3.93 -9.19
C LYS A 77 -6.44 2.94 -9.06
N ILE A 78 -5.56 3.18 -8.08
CA ILE A 78 -4.49 2.23 -7.77
C ILE A 78 -5.10 1.08 -6.98
N PRO A 79 -5.05 -0.15 -7.48
CA PRO A 79 -5.67 -1.28 -6.78
C PRO A 79 -4.91 -1.63 -5.51
N TYR A 80 -5.67 -2.05 -4.51
CA TYR A 80 -5.10 -2.60 -3.28
C TYR A 80 -5.95 -3.77 -2.78
N CYS A 81 -5.30 -4.70 -2.10
CA CYS A 81 -5.94 -5.87 -1.53
C CYS A 81 -5.82 -5.77 0.00
N PRO A 82 -6.87 -5.35 0.71
CA PRO A 82 -6.88 -5.38 2.17
C PRO A 82 -7.08 -6.81 2.68
N GLY A 83 -6.83 -7.03 3.95
CA GLY A 83 -6.99 -8.35 4.58
C GLY A 83 -6.13 -9.42 3.92
N THR A 84 -4.99 -9.05 3.36
CA THR A 84 -4.12 -9.93 2.58
C THR A 84 -2.77 -10.06 3.27
N MET A 85 -2.40 -11.29 3.60
CA MET A 85 -1.12 -11.59 4.24
C MET A 85 -0.16 -12.18 3.23
N VAL A 86 1.04 -11.63 3.16
CA VAL A 86 2.12 -12.18 2.33
C VAL A 86 2.76 -13.33 3.09
N LEU A 87 2.81 -14.50 2.46
CA LEU A 87 3.38 -15.72 3.04
C LEU A 87 4.83 -15.92 2.62
N ASN A 88 5.17 -15.54 1.40
CA ASN A 88 6.50 -15.79 0.86
C ASN A 88 6.79 -14.87 -0.33
N ILE A 89 8.06 -14.55 -0.51
CA ILE A 89 8.57 -13.83 -1.67
C ILE A 89 9.74 -14.64 -2.19
N SER A 90 9.64 -15.12 -3.43
CA SER A 90 10.72 -15.92 -4.04
C SER A 90 11.80 -15.01 -4.63
N PRO A 91 13.02 -15.55 -4.87
CA PRO A 91 14.06 -14.80 -5.58
C PRO A 91 13.65 -14.34 -6.98
N ASP A 92 12.69 -15.03 -7.60
CA ASP A 92 12.15 -14.67 -8.92
C ASP A 92 11.07 -13.60 -8.84
N LYS A 93 10.88 -12.99 -7.68
CA LYS A 93 9.88 -11.94 -7.43
C LYS A 93 8.44 -12.44 -7.58
N VAL A 94 8.19 -13.67 -7.18
CA VAL A 94 6.84 -14.20 -7.06
C VAL A 94 6.39 -14.03 -5.61
N VAL A 95 5.35 -13.26 -5.40
CA VAL A 95 4.76 -13.03 -4.09
C VAL A 95 3.63 -14.02 -3.90
N THR A 96 3.71 -14.82 -2.83
CA THR A 96 2.62 -15.71 -2.43
C THR A 96 1.88 -15.07 -1.27
N ALA A 97 0.58 -14.94 -1.40
CA ALA A 97 -0.27 -14.26 -0.43
C ALA A 97 -1.56 -15.05 -0.17
N ILE A 98 -2.25 -14.71 0.90
CA ILE A 98 -3.51 -15.34 1.27
C ILE A 98 -4.51 -14.28 1.74
N ASN A 99 -5.76 -14.42 1.32
CA ASN A 99 -6.87 -13.67 1.87
C ASN A 99 -8.15 -14.51 1.86
N ALA A 100 -9.18 -14.01 2.54
CA ALA A 100 -10.44 -14.75 2.65
C ALA A 100 -11.17 -14.88 1.31
N LYS A 101 -11.01 -13.91 0.43
CA LYS A 101 -11.72 -13.89 -0.85
C LYS A 101 -11.12 -14.86 -1.87
N GLU A 102 -9.81 -14.92 -1.96
CA GLU A 102 -9.11 -15.69 -3.02
C GLU A 102 -8.41 -16.93 -2.49
N GLY A 103 -8.27 -17.09 -1.17
CA GLY A 103 -7.41 -18.11 -0.60
C GLY A 103 -5.94 -17.79 -0.88
N VAL A 104 -5.15 -18.80 -1.16
CA VAL A 104 -3.73 -18.62 -1.49
C VAL A 104 -3.62 -18.29 -2.99
N PHE A 105 -2.88 -17.23 -3.30
CA PHE A 105 -2.64 -16.83 -4.68
C PHE A 105 -1.22 -16.29 -4.86
N GLN A 106 -0.78 -16.19 -6.10
CA GLN A 106 0.57 -15.74 -6.42
C GLN A 106 0.54 -14.57 -7.41
N ILE A 107 1.50 -13.67 -7.26
CA ILE A 107 1.66 -12.51 -8.11
C ILE A 107 3.10 -12.46 -8.61
N GLN A 108 3.29 -12.47 -9.92
CA GLN A 108 4.60 -12.21 -10.51
C GLN A 108 4.81 -10.70 -10.58
N ALA A 109 5.82 -10.20 -9.88
CA ALA A 109 6.18 -8.80 -9.89
C ALA A 109 7.44 -8.54 -10.71
N LYS A 110 7.58 -7.34 -11.25
CA LYS A 110 8.85 -6.88 -11.80
C LYS A 110 9.70 -6.20 -10.73
N ALA A 111 9.04 -5.51 -9.80
CA ALA A 111 9.69 -4.91 -8.64
C ALA A 111 8.79 -5.07 -7.41
N ILE A 112 9.41 -5.22 -6.25
CA ILE A 112 8.71 -5.37 -4.97
C ILE A 112 9.23 -4.31 -4.02
N ILE A 113 8.30 -3.57 -3.39
CA ILE A 113 8.64 -2.57 -2.37
C ILE A 113 8.10 -3.08 -1.03
N LEU A 114 9.00 -3.22 -0.06
CA LEU A 114 8.63 -3.60 1.29
C LEU A 114 8.39 -2.34 2.11
N ALA A 115 7.15 -2.15 2.54
CA ALA A 115 6.72 -0.97 3.28
C ALA A 115 5.83 -1.39 4.45
N MET A 116 6.22 -2.45 5.15
CA MET A 116 5.40 -3.08 6.17
C MET A 116 5.34 -2.31 7.48
N GLY A 117 6.23 -1.34 7.66
CA GLY A 117 6.31 -0.59 8.90
C GLY A 117 6.90 -1.40 10.04
N CYS A 118 6.61 -0.95 11.25
CA CYS A 118 7.09 -1.61 12.48
C CYS A 118 6.07 -2.58 13.02
#